data_0902b230c937bf2b55a31430d40f538f
#
_entry.id   0902b230c937bf2b55a31430d40f538f
#
_cell.length_a   1.000
_cell.length_b   1.000
_cell.length_c   1.000
_cell.angle_alpha   90.00
_cell.angle_beta   90.00
_cell.angle_gamma   90.00
#
_symmetry.space_group_name_H-M   'P 1'
#
loop_
_entity.id
_entity.type
_entity.pdbx_description
1 polymer ?
#
loop_
_entity_poly.entity_id
_entity_poly.type
_entity_poly.pdbx_seq_one_letter_code
_entity_poly.pdbx_strand_id
1 'polypeptide(L)'
;MDLSIRNIEYCKGVGTKRADILRKELGVKSALDMLYQFPYKYIDRSRFYFIHEIEDEETYVQIIGHITEWHTIGIGNAQRLSATFTDGRHTIELVWFKGVKYVKLERNVQYLLFLHFLMLYLFLAFLLIALLLLVHNNLLQLL
;
A
#
# COMPACT_ATOMS: atom_id res chain seq x y z
N MET A 1 -25.60 15.99 22.74
CA MET A 1 -25.60 16.22 21.28
C MET A 1 -26.07 14.94 20.62
N ASP A 2 -27.20 14.96 19.94
CA ASP A 2 -27.74 13.76 19.32
C ASP A 2 -27.03 13.49 17.98
N LEU A 3 -26.29 12.41 17.88
CA LEU A 3 -25.51 12.03 16.70
C LEU A 3 -26.38 11.44 15.58
N SER A 4 -27.61 11.01 15.89
CA SER A 4 -28.55 10.46 14.91
C SER A 4 -29.11 11.54 13.97
N ILE A 5 -29.25 12.76 14.46
CA ILE A 5 -29.76 13.92 13.73
C ILE A 5 -28.68 14.58 12.86
N ARG A 6 -27.41 14.39 13.23
CA ARG A 6 -26.31 15.03 12.52
C ARG A 6 -26.01 14.31 11.22
N ASN A 7 -26.42 14.93 10.10
CA ASN A 7 -26.07 14.44 8.77
C ASN A 7 -24.55 14.34 8.60
N ILE A 8 -24.08 13.23 8.02
CA ILE A 8 -22.67 12.90 7.80
C ILE A 8 -21.92 13.98 6.99
N GLU A 9 -22.60 14.70 6.12
CA GLU A 9 -22.05 15.77 5.31
C GLU A 9 -21.46 16.93 6.12
N TYR A 10 -22.02 17.21 7.30
CA TYR A 10 -21.57 18.26 8.21
C TYR A 10 -20.47 17.82 9.15
N CYS A 11 -20.00 16.58 9.05
CA CYS A 11 -18.85 16.13 9.81
C CYS A 11 -17.56 16.70 9.23
N LYS A 12 -16.66 17.12 10.12
CA LYS A 12 -15.37 17.71 9.72
C LYS A 12 -14.61 16.78 8.79
N GLY A 13 -14.23 17.28 7.62
CA GLY A 13 -13.44 16.52 6.64
C GLY A 13 -14.27 15.65 5.68
N VAL A 14 -15.60 15.58 5.81
CA VAL A 14 -16.46 14.81 4.91
C VAL A 14 -16.87 15.65 3.68
N GLY A 15 -17.71 16.65 3.86
CA GLY A 15 -18.28 17.45 2.76
C GLY A 15 -19.20 16.63 1.82
N THR A 16 -19.82 17.30 0.84
CA THR A 16 -20.85 16.71 -0.05
C THR A 16 -20.35 15.49 -0.82
N LYS A 17 -19.21 15.60 -1.52
CA LYS A 17 -18.70 14.53 -2.38
C LYS A 17 -18.44 13.21 -1.64
N ARG A 18 -17.82 13.29 -0.44
CA ARG A 18 -17.57 12.10 0.37
C ARG A 18 -18.84 11.56 1.02
N ALA A 19 -19.74 12.46 1.43
CA ALA A 19 -21.05 12.08 1.96
C ALA A 19 -21.87 11.27 0.95
N ASP A 20 -21.86 11.66 -0.33
CA ASP A 20 -22.56 10.92 -1.38
C ASP A 20 -21.98 9.51 -1.58
N ILE A 21 -20.66 9.38 -1.55
CA ILE A 21 -19.99 8.06 -1.60
C ILE A 21 -20.37 7.22 -0.39
N LEU A 22 -20.31 7.77 0.83
CA LEU A 22 -20.64 7.07 2.07
C LEU A 22 -22.11 6.61 2.08
N ARG A 23 -23.04 7.43 1.57
CA ARG A 23 -24.44 7.07 1.46
C ARG A 23 -24.66 5.94 0.44
N LYS A 24 -23.98 6.02 -0.69
CA LYS A 24 -24.15 5.08 -1.81
C LYS A 24 -23.51 3.72 -1.51
N GLU A 25 -22.28 3.70 -1.04
CA GLU A 25 -21.49 2.47 -0.88
C GLU A 25 -21.72 1.78 0.49
N LEU A 26 -21.96 2.56 1.55
CA LEU A 26 -22.06 2.05 2.93
C LEU A 26 -23.42 2.30 3.58
N GLY A 27 -24.34 3.03 2.94
CA GLY A 27 -25.63 3.37 3.52
C GLY A 27 -25.57 4.38 4.68
N VAL A 28 -24.40 4.99 4.94
CA VAL A 28 -24.16 5.91 6.04
C VAL A 28 -24.79 7.26 5.77
N LYS A 29 -25.74 7.69 6.59
CA LYS A 29 -26.47 8.97 6.45
C LYS A 29 -26.17 9.93 7.60
N SER A 30 -25.91 9.42 8.79
CA SER A 30 -25.69 10.19 10.01
C SER A 30 -24.32 9.93 10.62
N ALA A 31 -23.92 10.79 11.57
CA ALA A 31 -22.73 10.56 12.38
C ALA A 31 -22.84 9.30 13.23
N LEU A 32 -24.06 8.93 13.66
CA LEU A 32 -24.33 7.72 14.40
C LEU A 32 -24.09 6.48 13.53
N ASP A 33 -24.60 6.47 12.29
CA ASP A 33 -24.38 5.35 11.35
C ASP A 33 -22.90 5.07 11.15
N MET A 34 -22.07 6.13 11.12
CA MET A 34 -20.62 5.99 10.97
C MET A 34 -19.98 5.27 12.17
N LEU A 35 -20.49 5.44 13.38
CA LEU A 35 -19.99 4.73 14.56
C LEU A 35 -20.33 3.23 14.54
N TYR A 36 -21.36 2.83 13.82
CA TYR A 36 -21.74 1.42 13.63
C TYR A 36 -21.02 0.76 12.44
N GLN A 37 -20.19 1.49 11.69
CA GLN A 37 -19.34 0.90 10.66
C GLN A 37 -18.11 0.26 11.31
N PHE A 38 -18.21 -1.01 11.63
CA PHE A 38 -17.12 -1.77 12.23
C PHE A 38 -16.07 -2.14 11.17
N PRO A 39 -14.76 -2.10 11.48
CA PRO A 39 -13.73 -2.59 10.60
C PRO A 39 -13.95 -4.07 10.28
N TYR A 40 -13.87 -4.45 9.01
CA TYR A 40 -13.97 -5.85 8.62
C TYR A 40 -12.69 -6.65 8.92
N LYS A 41 -11.56 -5.95 9.14
CA LYS A 41 -10.26 -6.55 9.45
C LYS A 41 -9.48 -5.69 10.42
N TYR A 42 -8.88 -6.33 11.41
CA TYR A 42 -7.91 -5.73 12.31
C TYR A 42 -6.51 -6.19 11.88
N ILE A 43 -5.55 -5.27 11.95
CA ILE A 43 -4.15 -5.54 11.65
C ILE A 43 -3.39 -5.37 12.95
N ASP A 44 -2.76 -6.45 13.42
CA ASP A 44 -1.88 -6.39 14.58
C ASP A 44 -0.61 -5.62 14.22
N ARG A 45 -0.30 -4.59 15.00
CA ARG A 45 0.88 -3.74 14.86
C ARG A 45 1.75 -3.76 16.10
N SER A 46 1.63 -4.76 16.94
CA SER A 46 2.42 -4.88 18.17
C SER A 46 3.82 -5.43 17.92
N ARG A 47 4.02 -6.18 16.80
CA ARG A 47 5.28 -6.83 16.49
C ARG A 47 6.06 -6.07 15.41
N PHE A 48 7.37 -5.94 15.64
CA PHE A 48 8.36 -5.50 14.65
C PHE A 48 9.16 -6.70 14.16
N TYR A 49 9.45 -6.71 12.87
CA TYR A 49 10.18 -7.77 12.19
C TYR A 49 11.54 -7.26 11.73
N PHE A 50 12.50 -8.15 11.64
CA PHE A 50 13.71 -7.93 10.86
C PHE A 50 13.47 -8.31 9.40
N ILE A 51 14.27 -7.75 8.49
CA ILE A 51 14.12 -8.01 7.05
C ILE A 51 14.21 -9.51 6.74
N HIS A 52 15.07 -10.25 7.40
CA HIS A 52 15.26 -11.69 7.19
C HIS A 52 14.13 -12.57 7.77
N GLU A 53 13.29 -12.03 8.64
CA GLU A 53 12.13 -12.74 9.22
C GLU A 53 10.90 -12.64 8.33
N ILE A 54 10.99 -11.90 7.21
CA ILE A 54 9.86 -11.72 6.31
C ILE A 54 9.69 -12.98 5.49
N GLU A 55 8.65 -13.74 5.79
CA GLU A 55 8.20 -14.88 5.02
C GLU A 55 7.06 -14.47 4.07
N ASP A 56 6.94 -15.14 2.93
CA ASP A 56 5.97 -14.80 1.88
C ASP A 56 4.50 -14.89 2.33
N GLU A 57 4.24 -15.56 3.43
CA GLU A 57 2.88 -15.77 3.97
C GLU A 57 2.36 -14.61 4.82
N GLU A 58 3.21 -13.68 5.24
CA GLU A 58 2.81 -12.59 6.11
C GLU A 58 2.21 -11.42 5.32
N THR A 59 0.94 -11.13 5.55
CA THR A 59 0.20 -10.11 4.83
C THR A 59 0.62 -8.68 5.20
N TYR A 60 1.02 -8.45 6.47
CA TYR A 60 1.42 -7.14 7.00
C TYR A 60 2.58 -7.26 7.95
N VAL A 61 3.64 -6.51 7.68
CA VAL A 61 4.84 -6.47 8.55
C VAL A 61 5.26 -5.03 8.84
N GLN A 62 5.82 -4.81 10.01
CA GLN A 62 6.42 -3.55 10.41
C GLN A 62 7.91 -3.76 10.63
N ILE A 63 8.73 -2.91 10.01
CA ILE A 63 10.18 -2.96 10.11
C ILE A 63 10.69 -1.59 10.52
N ILE A 64 11.56 -1.55 11.50
CA ILE A 64 12.27 -0.35 11.91
C ILE A 64 13.67 -0.37 11.32
N GLY A 65 14.06 0.74 10.69
CA GLY A 65 15.38 0.85 10.08
C GLY A 65 15.66 2.26 9.57
N HIS A 66 16.66 2.39 8.72
CA HIS A 66 17.05 3.68 8.14
C HIS A 66 17.39 3.55 6.66
N ILE A 67 17.34 4.67 5.96
CA ILE A 67 17.70 4.75 4.54
C ILE A 67 19.17 5.14 4.43
N THR A 68 19.94 4.32 3.71
CA THR A 68 21.37 4.53 3.50
C THR A 68 21.64 5.34 2.24
N GLU A 69 20.95 4.99 1.15
CA GLU A 69 21.14 5.60 -0.17
C GLU A 69 19.81 5.75 -0.88
N TRP A 70 19.74 6.73 -1.78
CA TRP A 70 18.62 6.85 -2.72
C TRP A 70 19.05 7.58 -3.98
N HIS A 71 18.41 7.24 -5.06
CA HIS A 71 18.63 7.87 -6.36
C HIS A 71 17.34 7.92 -7.17
N THR A 72 17.27 8.87 -8.07
CA THR A 72 16.11 9.03 -8.95
C THR A 72 16.48 8.55 -10.34
N ILE A 73 15.65 7.69 -10.92
CA ILE A 73 15.84 7.09 -12.24
C ILE A 73 14.72 7.58 -13.15
N GLY A 74 15.08 7.93 -14.41
CA GLY A 74 14.13 8.38 -15.42
C GLY A 74 13.85 9.88 -15.39
N ILE A 75 13.04 10.34 -16.34
CA ILE A 75 12.73 11.76 -16.57
C ILE A 75 11.21 11.93 -16.70
N GLY A 76 10.70 13.06 -16.20
CA GLY A 76 9.29 13.43 -16.34
C GLY A 76 8.34 12.45 -15.64
N ASN A 77 7.33 11.97 -16.36
CA ASN A 77 6.29 11.08 -15.80
C ASN A 77 6.77 9.64 -15.58
N ALA A 78 7.90 9.25 -16.18
CA ALA A 78 8.52 7.94 -15.98
C ALA A 78 9.56 7.94 -14.84
N GLN A 79 9.63 9.02 -14.07
CA GLN A 79 10.55 9.15 -12.95
C GLN A 79 10.14 8.22 -11.80
N ARG A 80 11.13 7.48 -11.28
CA ARG A 80 11.00 6.64 -10.09
C ARG A 80 12.12 6.96 -9.12
N LEU A 81 11.82 6.84 -7.82
CA LEU A 81 12.80 6.95 -6.75
C LEU A 81 13.09 5.56 -6.24
N SER A 82 14.36 5.18 -6.22
CA SER A 82 14.85 3.97 -5.58
C SER A 82 15.65 4.35 -4.34
N ALA A 83 15.42 3.65 -3.23
CA ALA A 83 16.15 3.85 -1.99
C ALA A 83 16.49 2.51 -1.34
N THR A 84 17.69 2.41 -0.75
CA THR A 84 18.14 1.26 0.03
C THR A 84 17.79 1.49 1.49
N PHE A 85 16.97 0.61 2.02
CA PHE A 85 16.57 0.59 3.43
C PHE A 85 17.24 -0.57 4.15
N THR A 86 17.71 -0.37 5.39
CA THR A 86 18.33 -1.40 6.20
C THR A 86 17.80 -1.41 7.62
N ASP A 87 17.67 -2.59 8.19
CA ASP A 87 17.42 -2.85 9.62
C ASP A 87 18.71 -2.93 10.46
N GLY A 88 19.88 -2.68 9.83
CA GLY A 88 21.20 -2.81 10.42
C GLY A 88 21.86 -4.17 10.19
N ARG A 89 21.12 -5.17 9.69
CA ARG A 89 21.64 -6.51 9.34
C ARG A 89 21.47 -6.84 7.88
N HIS A 90 20.29 -6.54 7.35
CA HIS A 90 19.90 -6.82 5.97
C HIS A 90 19.40 -5.54 5.29
N THR A 91 19.29 -5.60 3.98
CA THR A 91 18.84 -4.48 3.15
C THR A 91 17.71 -4.90 2.23
N ILE A 92 16.80 -3.96 1.95
CA ILE A 92 15.77 -4.08 0.91
C ILE A 92 15.75 -2.82 0.07
N GLU A 93 15.36 -2.96 -1.18
CA GLU A 93 15.15 -1.82 -2.06
C GLU A 93 13.69 -1.36 -2.01
N LEU A 94 13.48 -0.06 -1.80
CA LEU A 94 12.17 0.59 -1.83
C LEU A 94 12.07 1.40 -3.12
N VAL A 95 10.99 1.19 -3.89
CA VAL A 95 10.79 1.89 -5.16
C VAL A 95 9.46 2.62 -5.18
N TRP A 96 9.51 3.93 -5.44
CA TRP A 96 8.33 4.76 -5.66
C TRP A 96 8.17 5.08 -7.14
N PHE A 97 7.07 4.62 -7.72
CA PHE A 97 6.72 4.87 -9.13
C PHE A 97 5.88 6.13 -9.32
N LYS A 98 5.27 6.64 -8.24
CA LYS A 98 4.41 7.83 -8.27
C LYS A 98 4.72 8.75 -7.09
N GLY A 99 4.51 10.05 -7.30
CA GLY A 99 4.63 11.01 -6.21
C GLY A 99 6.07 11.28 -5.76
N VAL A 100 7.08 10.92 -6.56
CA VAL A 100 8.52 11.07 -6.25
C VAL A 100 8.86 12.46 -5.70
N LYS A 101 8.28 13.52 -6.27
CA LYS A 101 8.49 14.91 -5.85
C LYS A 101 8.01 15.25 -4.43
N TYR A 102 7.17 14.41 -3.86
CA TYR A 102 6.64 14.61 -2.50
C TYR A 102 7.38 13.78 -1.45
N VAL A 103 8.20 12.82 -1.89
CA VAL A 103 9.00 11.97 -0.99
C VAL A 103 10.23 12.75 -0.55
N LYS A 104 10.34 12.97 0.77
CA LYS A 104 11.51 13.57 1.39
C LYS A 104 12.19 12.50 2.22
N LEU A 105 13.40 12.15 1.84
CA LEU A 105 14.22 11.17 2.54
C LEU A 105 15.38 11.89 3.23
N GLU A 106 15.69 11.47 4.45
CA GLU A 106 16.79 12.01 5.25
C GLU A 106 17.70 10.85 5.68
N ARG A 107 19.01 11.10 5.72
CA ARG A 107 19.98 10.14 6.22
C ARG A 107 19.96 10.13 7.74
N ASN A 108 20.29 8.98 8.33
CA ASN A 108 20.39 8.80 9.78
C ASN A 108 19.09 9.04 10.57
N VAL A 109 17.96 9.09 9.87
CA VAL A 109 16.63 9.12 10.49
C VAL A 109 16.08 7.72 10.53
N GLN A 110 15.50 7.34 11.66
CA GLN A 110 14.81 6.07 11.82
C GLN A 110 13.43 6.14 11.19
N TYR A 111 13.14 5.21 10.30
CA TYR A 111 11.87 5.05 9.62
C TYR A 111 11.16 3.79 10.11
N LEU A 112 9.85 3.88 10.17
CA LEU A 112 8.97 2.73 10.32
C LEU A 112 8.39 2.40 8.95
N LEU A 113 8.76 1.26 8.40
CA LEU A 113 8.13 0.70 7.20
C LEU A 113 6.95 -0.17 7.59
N PHE A 114 5.83 0.05 6.89
CA PHE A 114 4.68 -0.81 6.95
C PHE A 114 4.45 -1.43 5.57
N LEU A 115 4.75 -2.71 5.45
CA LEU A 115 4.69 -3.45 4.19
C LEU A 115 3.45 -4.34 4.13
N HIS A 116 2.89 -4.46 2.91
CA HIS A 116 1.79 -5.34 2.60
C HIS A 116 2.16 -6.21 1.40
N PHE A 117 2.31 -7.50 1.60
CA PHE A 117 2.87 -8.44 0.61
C PHE A 117 1.89 -8.93 -0.45
N LEU A 118 0.61 -8.55 -0.41
CA LEU A 118 -0.42 -9.04 -1.35
C LEU A 118 -0.06 -8.86 -2.84
N MET A 119 0.82 -7.91 -3.15
CA MET A 119 1.15 -7.58 -4.56
C MET A 119 2.12 -8.55 -5.21
N LEU A 120 2.94 -9.28 -4.46
CA LEU A 120 3.96 -10.17 -5.05
C LEU A 120 3.33 -11.41 -5.69
N TYR A 121 2.33 -12.00 -5.04
CA TYR A 121 1.60 -13.16 -5.57
C TYR A 121 0.80 -12.83 -6.83
N LEU A 122 0.14 -11.69 -6.86
CA LEU A 122 -0.61 -11.26 -8.06
C LEU A 122 0.33 -10.96 -9.24
N PHE A 123 1.51 -10.40 -8.99
CA PHE A 123 2.49 -10.13 -10.05
C PHE A 123 3.11 -11.42 -10.60
N LEU A 124 3.47 -12.38 -9.74
CA LEU A 124 3.97 -13.71 -10.13
C LEU A 124 2.89 -14.51 -10.86
N ALA A 125 1.64 -14.50 -10.43
CA ALA A 125 0.53 -15.15 -11.11
C ALA A 125 0.29 -14.53 -12.49
N PHE A 126 0.35 -13.20 -12.63
CA PHE A 126 0.22 -12.50 -13.90
C PHE A 126 1.37 -12.83 -14.85
N LEU A 127 2.60 -12.88 -14.34
CA LEU A 127 3.79 -13.26 -15.13
C LEU A 127 3.69 -14.72 -15.62
N LEU A 128 3.21 -15.64 -14.78
CA LEU A 128 3.02 -17.04 -15.12
C LEU A 128 1.94 -17.23 -16.20
N ILE A 129 0.83 -16.51 -16.08
CA ILE A 129 -0.24 -16.50 -17.08
C ILE A 129 0.25 -15.92 -18.41
N ALA A 130 1.01 -14.82 -18.38
CA ALA A 130 1.59 -14.22 -19.58
C ALA A 130 2.58 -15.16 -20.26
N LEU A 131 3.41 -15.87 -19.50
CA LEU A 131 4.34 -16.87 -20.02
C LEU A 131 3.62 -18.07 -20.64
N LEU A 132 2.54 -18.58 -20.01
CA LEU A 132 1.69 -19.66 -20.53
C LEU A 132 1.01 -19.27 -21.86
N LEU A 133 0.51 -18.03 -21.95
CA LEU A 133 -0.09 -17.51 -23.19
C LEU A 133 0.94 -17.37 -24.32
N LEU A 134 2.17 -16.96 -23.98
CA LEU A 134 3.26 -16.82 -24.94
C LEU A 134 3.72 -18.18 -25.49
N VAL A 135 3.79 -19.22 -24.64
CA VAL A 135 4.10 -20.60 -25.02
C VAL A 135 2.97 -21.17 -25.87
N HIS A 136 1.71 -20.92 -25.52
CA HIS A 136 0.55 -21.42 -26.29
C HIS A 136 0.50 -20.79 -27.69
N ASN A 137 0.75 -19.49 -27.83
CA ASN A 137 0.79 -18.82 -29.14
C ASN A 137 1.95 -19.30 -30.02
N ASN A 138 3.11 -19.63 -29.44
CA ASN A 138 4.22 -20.19 -30.18
C ASN A 138 3.97 -21.65 -30.66
N LEU A 139 3.24 -22.43 -29.88
CA LEU A 139 2.83 -23.78 -30.30
C LEU A 139 1.81 -23.78 -31.45
N LEU A 140 0.91 -22.78 -31.47
CA LEU A 140 -0.09 -22.61 -32.54
C LEU A 140 0.52 -22.11 -33.86
N GLN A 141 1.72 -21.55 -33.85
CA GLN A 141 2.45 -21.15 -35.06
C GLN A 141 3.29 -22.25 -35.66
N LEU A 142 3.45 -23.40 -34.96
CA LEU A 142 4.23 -24.55 -35.37
C LEU A 142 3.36 -25.70 -35.90
N LEU A 143 2.03 -25.55 -35.89
CA LEU A 143 1.02 -26.44 -36.48
C LEU A 143 0.44 -25.82 -37.75
#